data_0ad8028dda190572c872d40911d95fcc
#
_entry.id   0ad8028dda190572c872d40911d95fcc
#
_cell.length_a   1.000
_cell.length_b   1.000
_cell.length_c   1.000
_cell.angle_alpha   90.00
_cell.angle_beta   90.00
_cell.angle_gamma   90.00
#
_symmetry.space_group_name_H-M   'P 1'
#
loop_
_entity.id
_entity.type
_entity.pdbx_description
1 polymer ?
#
loop_
_entity_poly.entity_id
_entity_poly.type
_entity_poly.pdbx_seq_one_letter_code
_entity_poly.pdbx_strand_id
1 'polypeptide(L)'
;MSAGVIVLIVLGVVVVIALIWAVATYNGLVSLRNLVQEAWRQIDVELHRRYDLIPNLVETVKGYASHERAVFDEVTRARAAAAQPGAGPAQQAIEENVLSQALGRLFAVAEAYPQLRASENFTALQRELTTTEDRIAAGRRFYNANVRTLNTRVETFPPNIVARMFGFTRAEYFEANEPVVRRAPQVSFQDTTGSTGAYGPPPVQDTPPEGGGAPWGGDTGGYATGQPGPGTGGPGGAPQGYPPR
;
A
#
# COMPACT_ATOMS: atom_id res chain seq x y z
N MET A 1 -46.60 -4.14 -47.58
CA MET A 1 -45.27 -3.47 -47.49
C MET A 1 -44.28 -4.37 -48.24
N SER A 2 -43.56 -3.83 -49.21
CA SER A 2 -42.55 -4.61 -49.90
C SER A 2 -41.40 -5.00 -48.98
N ALA A 3 -40.84 -6.19 -49.14
CA ALA A 3 -39.71 -6.66 -48.32
C ALA A 3 -38.58 -5.63 -48.23
N GLY A 4 -38.34 -4.86 -49.30
CA GLY A 4 -37.36 -3.76 -49.31
C GLY A 4 -37.65 -2.63 -48.32
N VAL A 5 -38.91 -2.26 -48.10
CA VAL A 5 -39.31 -1.22 -47.14
C VAL A 5 -39.06 -1.70 -45.70
N ILE A 6 -39.33 -2.97 -45.41
CA ILE A 6 -39.07 -3.54 -44.08
C ILE A 6 -37.56 -3.54 -43.79
N VAL A 7 -36.73 -3.94 -44.78
CA VAL A 7 -35.25 -3.92 -44.62
C VAL A 7 -34.74 -2.50 -44.38
N LEU A 8 -35.24 -1.48 -45.09
CA LEU A 8 -34.84 -0.09 -44.86
C LEU A 8 -35.24 0.43 -43.47
N ILE A 9 -36.44 0.06 -42.98
CA ILE A 9 -36.86 0.44 -41.62
C ILE A 9 -35.98 -0.22 -40.59
N VAL A 10 -35.68 -1.52 -40.69
CA VAL A 10 -34.80 -2.25 -39.77
C VAL A 10 -33.42 -1.64 -39.78
N LEU A 11 -32.85 -1.34 -40.95
CA LEU A 11 -31.53 -0.69 -41.06
C LEU A 11 -31.53 0.67 -40.37
N GLY A 12 -32.57 1.49 -40.60
CA GLY A 12 -32.73 2.81 -39.94
C GLY A 12 -32.77 2.69 -38.42
N VAL A 13 -33.52 1.72 -37.89
CA VAL A 13 -33.60 1.48 -36.41
C VAL A 13 -32.24 1.06 -35.87
N VAL A 14 -31.51 0.17 -36.52
CA VAL A 14 -30.16 -0.26 -36.11
C VAL A 14 -29.20 0.92 -36.08
N VAL A 15 -29.22 1.79 -37.09
CA VAL A 15 -28.38 3.00 -37.14
C VAL A 15 -28.71 3.93 -35.99
N VAL A 16 -29.99 4.17 -35.67
CA VAL A 16 -30.41 5.02 -34.55
C VAL A 16 -29.93 4.45 -33.21
N ILE A 17 -30.09 3.14 -33.02
CA ILE A 17 -29.60 2.47 -31.78
C ILE A 17 -28.09 2.62 -31.67
N ALA A 18 -27.34 2.41 -32.75
CA ALA A 18 -25.88 2.54 -32.78
C ALA A 18 -25.42 3.99 -32.42
N LEU A 19 -26.13 5.00 -32.94
CA LEU A 19 -25.86 6.41 -32.63
C LEU A 19 -26.11 6.72 -31.14
N ILE A 20 -27.25 6.29 -30.60
CA ILE A 20 -27.58 6.49 -29.17
C ILE A 20 -26.51 5.83 -28.31
N TRP A 21 -26.12 4.60 -28.66
CA TRP A 21 -25.05 3.88 -27.94
C TRP A 21 -23.71 4.62 -28.03
N ALA A 22 -23.34 5.13 -29.20
CA ALA A 22 -22.09 5.87 -29.40
C ALA A 22 -22.04 7.14 -28.54
N VAL A 23 -23.14 7.91 -28.51
CA VAL A 23 -23.27 9.12 -27.67
C VAL A 23 -23.15 8.76 -26.16
N ALA A 24 -23.86 7.72 -25.72
CA ALA A 24 -23.79 7.26 -24.33
C ALA A 24 -22.36 6.83 -23.93
N THR A 25 -21.67 6.12 -24.84
CA THR A 25 -20.28 5.68 -24.65
C THR A 25 -19.34 6.88 -24.59
N TYR A 26 -19.48 7.86 -25.48
CA TYR A 26 -18.71 9.09 -25.48
C TYR A 26 -18.85 9.85 -24.15
N ASN A 27 -20.10 10.09 -23.72
CA ASN A 27 -20.37 10.77 -22.45
C ASN A 27 -19.77 10.02 -21.26
N GLY A 28 -19.82 8.70 -21.27
CA GLY A 28 -19.18 7.87 -20.24
C GLY A 28 -17.65 8.00 -20.22
N LEU A 29 -16.99 8.10 -21.38
CA LEU A 29 -15.54 8.32 -21.47
C LEU A 29 -15.15 9.72 -21.00
N VAL A 30 -15.93 10.76 -21.35
CA VAL A 30 -15.72 12.13 -20.86
C VAL A 30 -15.84 12.19 -19.33
N SER A 31 -16.86 11.55 -18.77
CA SER A 31 -17.06 11.50 -17.31
C SER A 31 -15.89 10.83 -16.60
N LEU A 32 -15.40 9.69 -17.10
CA LEU A 32 -14.22 9.01 -16.54
C LEU A 32 -12.94 9.83 -16.65
N ARG A 33 -12.72 10.51 -17.77
CA ARG A 33 -11.59 11.43 -17.94
C ARG A 33 -11.62 12.56 -16.92
N ASN A 34 -12.78 13.16 -16.72
CA ASN A 34 -12.95 14.23 -15.73
C ASN A 34 -12.71 13.71 -14.31
N LEU A 35 -13.16 12.50 -13.99
CA LEU A 35 -12.94 11.87 -12.68
C LEU A 35 -11.47 11.59 -12.42
N VAL A 36 -10.72 11.15 -13.44
CA VAL A 36 -9.25 10.98 -13.34
C VAL A 36 -8.58 12.32 -13.08
N GLN A 37 -8.95 13.37 -13.81
CA GLN A 37 -8.39 14.71 -13.62
C GLN A 37 -8.70 15.28 -12.24
N GLU A 38 -9.91 15.07 -11.74
CA GLU A 38 -10.31 15.52 -10.40
C GLU A 38 -9.54 14.77 -9.31
N ALA A 39 -9.41 13.46 -9.43
CA ALA A 39 -8.62 12.66 -8.51
C ALA A 39 -7.14 13.09 -8.48
N TRP A 40 -6.59 13.49 -9.64
CA TRP A 40 -5.23 14.03 -9.72
C TRP A 40 -5.09 15.35 -8.96
N ARG A 41 -6.03 16.29 -9.16
CA ARG A 41 -6.02 17.58 -8.45
C ARG A 41 -6.08 17.40 -6.94
N GLN A 42 -6.84 16.42 -6.45
CA GLN A 42 -6.89 16.13 -5.01
C GLN A 42 -5.54 15.64 -4.47
N ILE A 43 -4.82 14.81 -5.22
CA ILE A 43 -3.46 14.40 -4.87
C ILE A 43 -2.52 15.60 -4.87
N ASP A 44 -2.57 16.42 -5.90
CA ASP A 44 -1.71 17.59 -6.07
C ASP A 44 -1.81 18.57 -4.90
N VAL A 45 -3.02 18.78 -4.36
CA VAL A 45 -3.24 19.61 -3.16
C VAL A 45 -2.52 19.04 -1.94
N GLU A 46 -2.58 17.71 -1.71
CA GLU A 46 -1.91 17.10 -0.57
C GLU A 46 -0.37 17.04 -0.76
N LEU A 47 0.10 16.90 -2.01
CA LEU A 47 1.53 16.99 -2.32
C LEU A 47 2.07 18.39 -2.00
N HIS A 48 1.37 19.45 -2.42
CA HIS A 48 1.76 20.82 -2.09
C HIS A 48 1.78 21.06 -0.57
N ARG A 49 0.77 20.58 0.16
CA ARG A 49 0.75 20.65 1.62
C ARG A 49 1.98 19.97 2.24
N ARG A 50 2.37 18.80 1.73
CA ARG A 50 3.59 18.11 2.15
C ARG A 50 4.84 18.98 1.93
N TYR A 51 4.96 19.61 0.76
CA TYR A 51 6.10 20.46 0.43
C TYR A 51 6.19 21.69 1.34
N ASP A 52 5.07 22.22 1.80
CA ASP A 52 5.03 23.38 2.68
C ASP A 52 5.39 23.03 4.14
N LEU A 53 5.17 21.79 4.57
CA LEU A 53 5.55 21.32 5.90
C LEU A 53 7.05 21.03 6.04
N ILE A 54 7.72 20.61 4.96
CA ILE A 54 9.11 20.16 4.98
C ILE A 54 10.10 21.24 5.43
N PRO A 55 10.06 22.50 4.99
CA PRO A 55 10.97 23.53 5.47
C PRO A 55 10.90 23.73 6.99
N ASN A 56 9.71 23.74 7.54
CA ASN A 56 9.50 23.89 8.99
C ASN A 56 10.07 22.70 9.77
N LEU A 57 9.93 21.48 9.21
CA LEU A 57 10.54 20.28 9.78
C LEU A 57 12.07 20.36 9.75
N VAL A 58 12.67 20.74 8.61
CA VAL A 58 14.12 20.89 8.45
C VAL A 58 14.66 21.92 9.44
N GLU A 59 14.05 23.10 9.57
CA GLU A 59 14.49 24.14 10.51
C GLU A 59 14.35 23.67 11.97
N THR A 60 13.28 22.94 12.29
CA THR A 60 13.10 22.37 13.65
C THR A 60 14.21 21.37 13.96
N VAL A 61 14.54 20.45 13.05
CA VAL A 61 15.60 19.45 13.27
C VAL A 61 16.98 20.11 13.31
N LYS A 62 17.23 21.08 12.45
CA LYS A 62 18.50 21.82 12.37
C LYS A 62 18.86 22.56 13.66
N GLY A 63 17.86 23.01 14.43
CA GLY A 63 18.07 23.63 15.75
C GLY A 63 18.72 22.68 16.76
N TYR A 64 18.59 21.37 16.60
CA TYR A 64 19.14 20.35 17.50
C TYR A 64 20.30 19.55 16.88
N ALA A 65 20.31 19.37 15.57
CA ALA A 65 21.23 18.51 14.83
C ALA A 65 22.04 19.30 13.76
N SER A 66 22.59 20.45 14.11
CA SER A 66 23.24 21.39 13.18
C SER A 66 24.42 20.80 12.36
N HIS A 67 24.98 19.68 12.78
CA HIS A 67 26.09 19.00 12.10
C HIS A 67 25.65 18.12 10.92
N GLU A 68 24.36 17.79 10.78
CA GLU A 68 23.81 16.87 9.78
C GLU A 68 23.48 17.56 8.44
N ARG A 69 24.38 18.42 7.97
CA ARG A 69 24.14 19.26 6.77
C ARG A 69 23.78 18.45 5.53
N ALA A 70 24.42 17.30 5.33
CA ALA A 70 24.18 16.45 4.15
C ALA A 70 22.73 15.98 4.06
N VAL A 71 22.10 15.64 5.17
CA VAL A 71 20.70 15.18 5.20
C VAL A 71 19.74 16.35 4.91
N PHE A 72 20.02 17.54 5.41
CA PHE A 72 19.21 18.74 5.12
C PHE A 72 19.28 19.13 3.66
N ASP A 73 20.47 19.08 3.05
CA ASP A 73 20.69 19.37 1.62
C ASP A 73 19.99 18.33 0.75
N GLU A 74 19.98 17.06 1.17
CA GLU A 74 19.30 15.99 0.46
C GLU A 74 17.78 16.21 0.46
N VAL A 75 17.17 16.45 1.63
CA VAL A 75 15.73 16.73 1.75
C VAL A 75 15.32 17.95 0.94
N THR A 76 16.14 19.03 1.01
CA THR A 76 15.86 20.28 0.27
C THR A 76 15.89 20.05 -1.24
N ARG A 77 16.89 19.29 -1.74
CA ARG A 77 16.98 18.94 -3.18
C ARG A 77 15.84 18.03 -3.62
N ALA A 78 15.53 16.99 -2.84
CA ALA A 78 14.43 16.07 -3.14
C ALA A 78 13.08 16.81 -3.18
N ARG A 79 12.83 17.71 -2.21
CA ARG A 79 11.64 18.58 -2.21
C ARG A 79 11.58 19.44 -3.47
N ALA A 80 12.69 20.09 -3.84
CA ALA A 80 12.75 20.95 -5.02
C ALA A 80 12.48 20.17 -6.32
N ALA A 81 12.97 18.95 -6.44
CA ALA A 81 12.69 18.06 -7.57
C ALA A 81 11.22 17.65 -7.61
N ALA A 82 10.66 17.20 -6.48
CA ALA A 82 9.26 16.79 -6.38
C ALA A 82 8.26 17.94 -6.61
N ALA A 83 8.62 19.17 -6.24
CA ALA A 83 7.78 20.36 -6.41
C ALA A 83 7.85 20.98 -7.82
N GLN A 84 8.55 20.36 -8.78
CA GLN A 84 8.63 20.89 -10.15
C GLN A 84 7.30 20.71 -10.89
N PRO A 85 6.72 21.78 -11.44
CA PRO A 85 5.48 21.70 -12.18
C PRO A 85 5.65 20.98 -13.52
N GLY A 86 4.61 20.26 -13.97
CA GLY A 86 4.56 19.70 -15.33
C GLY A 86 5.08 18.27 -15.47
N ALA A 87 5.51 17.63 -14.40
CA ALA A 87 5.79 16.20 -14.42
C ALA A 87 4.49 15.40 -14.60
N GLY A 88 4.52 14.37 -15.45
CA GLY A 88 3.42 13.41 -15.55
C GLY A 88 3.29 12.59 -14.25
N PRO A 89 2.13 11.93 -14.04
CA PRO A 89 1.89 11.17 -12.81
C PRO A 89 2.95 10.10 -12.52
N ALA A 90 3.46 9.43 -13.53
CA ALA A 90 4.52 8.41 -13.35
C ALA A 90 5.84 9.02 -12.89
N GLN A 91 6.28 10.16 -13.49
CA GLN A 91 7.49 10.85 -13.07
C GLN A 91 7.32 11.43 -11.66
N GLN A 92 6.17 12.04 -11.38
CA GLN A 92 5.85 12.54 -10.05
C GLN A 92 5.98 11.46 -8.97
N ALA A 93 5.52 10.24 -9.26
CA ALA A 93 5.64 9.12 -8.31
C ALA A 93 7.10 8.75 -8.00
N ILE A 94 8.00 8.88 -8.98
CA ILE A 94 9.44 8.63 -8.79
C ILE A 94 10.02 9.70 -7.86
N GLU A 95 9.76 10.97 -8.12
CA GLU A 95 10.27 12.09 -7.30
C GLU A 95 9.73 12.03 -5.86
N GLU A 96 8.45 11.65 -5.69
CA GLU A 96 7.85 11.45 -4.37
C GLU A 96 8.51 10.31 -3.58
N ASN A 97 8.93 9.24 -4.24
CA ASN A 97 9.67 8.16 -3.59
C ASN A 97 11.05 8.62 -3.11
N VAL A 98 11.77 9.42 -3.93
CA VAL A 98 13.05 10.01 -3.54
C VAL A 98 12.88 10.92 -2.32
N LEU A 99 11.86 11.76 -2.33
CA LEU A 99 11.53 12.65 -1.21
C LEU A 99 11.18 11.85 0.07
N SER A 100 10.40 10.78 -0.06
CA SER A 100 10.04 9.91 1.07
C SER A 100 11.28 9.24 1.68
N GLN A 101 12.25 8.80 0.87
CA GLN A 101 13.51 8.25 1.35
C GLN A 101 14.35 9.29 2.08
N ALA A 102 14.45 10.51 1.53
CA ALA A 102 15.18 11.61 2.17
C ALA A 102 14.56 11.99 3.53
N LEU A 103 13.23 12.07 3.61
CA LEU A 103 12.51 12.31 4.88
C LEU A 103 12.72 11.16 5.88
N GLY A 104 12.74 9.91 5.42
CA GLY A 104 13.05 8.76 6.29
C GLY A 104 14.43 8.90 6.95
N ARG A 105 15.45 9.38 6.21
CA ARG A 105 16.79 9.66 6.78
C ARG A 105 16.76 10.81 7.76
N LEU A 106 16.01 11.86 7.48
CA LEU A 106 15.85 12.99 8.42
C LEU A 106 15.20 12.53 9.73
N PHE A 107 14.19 11.68 9.69
CA PHE A 107 13.59 11.10 10.88
C PHE A 107 14.55 10.19 11.65
N ALA A 108 15.37 9.39 10.95
CA ALA A 108 16.40 8.58 11.59
C ALA A 108 17.45 9.43 12.32
N VAL A 109 17.84 10.58 11.76
CA VAL A 109 18.68 11.56 12.46
C VAL A 109 17.96 12.07 13.73
N ALA A 110 16.68 12.45 13.61
CA ALA A 110 15.92 12.97 14.75
C ALA A 110 15.81 11.97 15.91
N GLU A 111 15.84 10.66 15.63
CA GLU A 111 15.84 9.61 16.67
C GLU A 111 17.09 9.64 17.55
N ALA A 112 18.22 10.13 17.05
CA ALA A 112 19.47 10.25 17.80
C ALA A 112 19.46 11.45 18.79
N TYR A 113 18.44 12.32 18.74
CA TYR A 113 18.35 13.54 19.55
C TYR A 113 17.11 13.51 20.46
N PRO A 114 17.17 12.99 21.69
CA PRO A 114 16.01 12.84 22.57
C PRO A 114 15.27 14.16 22.87
N GLN A 115 15.99 15.28 22.95
CA GLN A 115 15.38 16.60 23.18
C GLN A 115 14.51 17.05 22.00
N LEU A 116 14.91 16.73 20.77
CA LEU A 116 14.11 17.00 19.58
C LEU A 116 12.82 16.16 19.58
N ARG A 117 12.92 14.88 19.94
CA ARG A 117 11.74 13.99 20.06
C ARG A 117 10.75 14.47 21.14
N ALA A 118 11.24 15.10 22.20
CA ALA A 118 10.40 15.69 23.25
C ALA A 118 9.79 17.04 22.84
N SER A 119 10.19 17.62 21.70
CA SER A 119 9.66 18.89 21.20
C SER A 119 8.23 18.73 20.69
N GLU A 120 7.31 19.54 21.21
CA GLU A 120 5.91 19.57 20.77
C GLU A 120 5.80 19.96 19.28
N ASN A 121 6.61 20.92 18.84
CA ASN A 121 6.64 21.36 17.44
C ASN A 121 7.03 20.23 16.48
N PHE A 122 8.09 19.48 16.83
CA PHE A 122 8.52 18.33 16.02
C PHE A 122 7.43 17.26 15.96
N THR A 123 6.83 16.91 17.10
CA THR A 123 5.76 15.92 17.18
C THR A 123 4.52 16.35 16.38
N ALA A 124 4.17 17.64 16.43
CA ALA A 124 3.05 18.18 15.66
C ALA A 124 3.33 18.11 14.14
N LEU A 125 4.52 18.51 13.68
CA LEU A 125 4.92 18.44 12.29
C LEU A 125 4.98 16.97 11.77
N GLN A 126 5.51 16.06 12.57
CA GLN A 126 5.55 14.64 12.24
C GLN A 126 4.14 14.06 12.07
N ARG A 127 3.21 14.40 12.98
CA ARG A 127 1.81 13.96 12.88
C ARG A 127 1.12 14.51 11.63
N GLU A 128 1.35 15.78 11.32
CA GLU A 128 0.78 16.43 10.14
C GLU A 128 1.32 15.81 8.85
N LEU A 129 2.63 15.54 8.78
CA LEU A 129 3.23 14.83 7.65
C LEU A 129 2.69 13.41 7.50
N THR A 130 2.53 12.67 8.59
CA THR A 130 1.93 11.33 8.56
C THR A 130 0.49 11.39 8.04
N THR A 131 -0.30 12.34 8.52
CA THR A 131 -1.68 12.54 8.06
C THR A 131 -1.73 12.88 6.56
N THR A 132 -0.83 13.72 6.09
CA THR A 132 -0.71 14.09 4.67
C THR A 132 -0.31 12.88 3.82
N GLU A 133 0.63 12.06 4.29
CA GLU A 133 1.05 10.83 3.62
C GLU A 133 -0.10 9.83 3.48
N ASP A 134 -0.91 9.65 4.53
CA ASP A 134 -2.09 8.78 4.49
C ASP A 134 -3.12 9.27 3.47
N ARG A 135 -3.31 10.59 3.35
CA ARG A 135 -4.20 11.20 2.35
C ARG A 135 -3.67 11.02 0.94
N ILE A 136 -2.35 11.22 0.72
CA ILE A 136 -1.70 10.97 -0.57
C ILE A 136 -1.86 9.49 -0.95
N ALA A 137 -1.63 8.56 -0.01
CA ALA A 137 -1.78 7.13 -0.26
C ALA A 137 -3.24 6.74 -0.60
N ALA A 138 -4.23 7.34 0.07
CA ALA A 138 -5.64 7.15 -0.25
C ALA A 138 -5.99 7.73 -1.63
N GLY A 139 -5.54 8.95 -1.92
CA GLY A 139 -5.71 9.62 -3.21
C GLY A 139 -5.09 8.81 -4.36
N ARG A 140 -3.88 8.27 -4.17
CA ARG A 140 -3.19 7.40 -5.13
C ARG A 140 -4.03 6.17 -5.48
N ARG A 141 -4.58 5.48 -4.48
CA ARG A 141 -5.44 4.31 -4.72
C ARG A 141 -6.68 4.68 -5.52
N PHE A 142 -7.33 5.79 -5.17
CA PHE A 142 -8.51 6.29 -5.87
C PHE A 142 -8.20 6.71 -7.30
N TYR A 143 -7.13 7.48 -7.52
CA TYR A 143 -6.65 7.88 -8.84
C TYR A 143 -6.37 6.66 -9.73
N ASN A 144 -5.56 5.71 -9.25
CA ASN A 144 -5.18 4.53 -10.02
C ASN A 144 -6.38 3.63 -10.34
N ALA A 145 -7.38 3.55 -9.48
CA ALA A 145 -8.64 2.84 -9.76
C ALA A 145 -9.41 3.49 -10.92
N ASN A 146 -9.50 4.83 -10.95
CA ASN A 146 -10.15 5.57 -12.02
C ASN A 146 -9.37 5.49 -13.34
N VAL A 147 -8.03 5.58 -13.30
CA VAL A 147 -7.15 5.35 -14.46
C VAL A 147 -7.37 3.96 -15.04
N ARG A 148 -7.43 2.92 -14.20
CA ARG A 148 -7.69 1.55 -14.64
C ARG A 148 -9.04 1.45 -15.35
N THR A 149 -10.09 2.06 -14.78
CA THR A 149 -11.44 2.04 -15.36
C THR A 149 -11.47 2.75 -16.72
N LEU A 150 -10.83 3.93 -16.82
CA LEU A 150 -10.71 4.67 -18.08
C LEU A 150 -9.95 3.85 -19.13
N ASN A 151 -8.76 3.35 -18.79
CA ASN A 151 -7.91 2.57 -19.69
C ASN A 151 -8.62 1.31 -20.18
N THR A 152 -9.33 0.60 -19.29
CA THR A 152 -10.13 -0.56 -19.67
C THR A 152 -11.19 -0.18 -20.72
N ARG A 153 -11.92 0.93 -20.53
CA ARG A 153 -12.93 1.38 -21.50
C ARG A 153 -12.33 1.81 -22.85
N VAL A 154 -11.15 2.45 -22.82
CA VAL A 154 -10.43 2.85 -24.04
C VAL A 154 -9.94 1.64 -24.83
N GLU A 155 -9.66 0.51 -24.18
CA GLU A 155 -9.09 -0.70 -24.81
C GLU A 155 -10.15 -1.76 -25.17
N THR A 156 -11.26 -1.82 -24.43
CA THR A 156 -12.27 -2.87 -24.58
C THR A 156 -13.17 -2.61 -25.79
N PHE A 157 -13.46 -3.67 -26.56
CA PHE A 157 -14.47 -3.64 -27.63
C PHE A 157 -15.90 -3.75 -27.02
N PRO A 158 -16.88 -3.03 -27.54
CA PRO A 158 -16.87 -2.07 -28.66
C PRO A 158 -16.53 -0.62 -28.30
N PRO A 159 -16.40 -0.14 -27.00
CA PRO A 159 -16.14 1.27 -26.68
C PRO A 159 -14.86 1.85 -27.29
N ASN A 160 -13.86 1.01 -27.56
CA ASN A 160 -12.60 1.44 -28.17
C ASN A 160 -12.75 2.08 -29.56
N ILE A 161 -13.82 1.77 -30.28
CA ILE A 161 -14.14 2.40 -31.59
C ILE A 161 -14.42 3.88 -31.35
N VAL A 162 -15.29 4.18 -30.39
CA VAL A 162 -15.63 5.56 -30.00
C VAL A 162 -14.40 6.27 -29.43
N ALA A 163 -13.65 5.59 -28.57
CA ALA A 163 -12.44 6.14 -27.97
C ALA A 163 -11.42 6.59 -29.04
N ARG A 164 -11.13 5.77 -30.02
CA ARG A 164 -10.20 6.10 -31.12
C ARG A 164 -10.73 7.22 -32.02
N MET A 165 -12.03 7.22 -32.32
CA MET A 165 -12.67 8.23 -33.17
C MET A 165 -12.56 9.63 -32.54
N PHE A 166 -12.67 9.75 -31.21
CA PHE A 166 -12.63 11.02 -30.48
C PHE A 166 -11.31 11.30 -29.76
N GLY A 167 -10.26 10.51 -30.02
CA GLY A 167 -8.92 10.77 -29.53
C GLY A 167 -8.73 10.55 -28.04
N PHE A 168 -9.51 9.67 -27.40
CA PHE A 168 -9.24 9.25 -26.03
C PHE A 168 -8.03 8.33 -25.98
N THR A 169 -7.03 8.70 -25.17
CA THR A 169 -5.81 7.94 -24.95
C THR A 169 -5.79 7.36 -23.54
N ARG A 170 -4.88 6.42 -23.31
CA ARG A 170 -4.63 5.88 -21.97
C ARG A 170 -4.09 6.98 -21.04
N ALA A 171 -4.53 6.95 -19.79
CA ALA A 171 -3.97 7.76 -18.73
C ALA A 171 -2.84 6.99 -18.04
N GLU A 172 -1.84 7.72 -17.53
CA GLU A 172 -0.72 7.17 -16.77
C GLU A 172 -1.11 6.88 -15.34
N TYR A 173 -0.51 5.83 -14.76
CA TYR A 173 -0.67 5.53 -13.33
C TYR A 173 0.28 6.38 -12.49
N PHE A 174 -0.16 6.72 -11.27
CA PHE A 174 0.69 7.31 -10.25
C PHE A 174 1.39 6.19 -9.48
N GLU A 175 2.33 5.55 -10.14
CA GLU A 175 3.16 4.46 -9.60
C GLU A 175 4.58 4.65 -10.11
N ALA A 176 5.56 4.55 -9.22
CA ALA A 176 6.94 4.39 -9.63
C ALA A 176 7.07 2.98 -10.23
N ASN A 177 7.20 2.89 -11.54
CA ASN A 177 7.51 1.64 -12.22
C ASN A 177 8.98 1.27 -11.94
N GLU A 178 9.29 0.88 -10.71
CA GLU A 178 10.56 0.23 -10.45
C GLU A 178 10.47 -1.22 -10.96
N PRO A 179 11.23 -1.58 -11.99
CA PRO A 179 11.27 -2.96 -12.48
C PRO A 179 11.80 -3.95 -11.42
N VAL A 180 12.35 -3.43 -10.33
CA VAL A 180 12.92 -4.22 -9.22
C VAL A 180 11.85 -4.84 -8.31
N VAL A 181 10.70 -4.18 -8.13
CA VAL A 181 9.65 -4.68 -7.22
C VAL A 181 8.88 -5.88 -7.80
N ARG A 182 9.00 -6.15 -9.10
CA ARG A 182 8.36 -7.31 -9.76
C ARG A 182 9.20 -8.58 -9.76
N ARG A 183 10.42 -8.55 -9.23
CA ARG A 183 11.15 -9.80 -8.98
C ARG A 183 10.53 -10.45 -7.76
N ALA A 184 9.68 -11.45 -8.00
CA ALA A 184 9.32 -12.39 -6.96
C ALA A 184 10.63 -12.85 -6.28
N PRO A 185 10.67 -12.90 -4.93
CA PRO A 185 11.83 -13.44 -4.26
C PRO A 185 12.12 -14.81 -4.85
N GLN A 186 13.30 -15.00 -5.40
CA GLN A 186 13.72 -16.32 -5.84
C GLN A 186 13.90 -17.17 -4.59
N VAL A 187 12.89 -17.94 -4.26
CA VAL A 187 13.01 -19.02 -3.29
C VAL A 187 13.84 -20.11 -3.99
N SER A 188 15.13 -20.06 -3.82
CA SER A 188 15.99 -21.19 -4.16
C SER A 188 15.73 -22.28 -3.12
N PHE A 189 14.90 -23.23 -3.48
CA PHE A 189 14.93 -24.55 -2.84
C PHE A 189 16.26 -25.16 -3.28
N GLN A 190 17.31 -24.97 -2.48
CA GLN A 190 18.47 -25.84 -2.60
C GLN A 190 17.98 -27.24 -2.24
N ASP A 191 17.84 -28.07 -3.27
CA ASP A 191 17.69 -29.50 -3.11
C ASP A 191 18.83 -29.98 -2.24
N THR A 192 18.52 -30.26 -1.00
CA THR A 192 19.42 -30.99 -0.08
C THR A 192 19.42 -32.47 -0.50
N THR A 193 19.52 -32.72 -1.80
CA THR A 193 19.69 -34.05 -2.38
C THR A 193 21.16 -34.23 -2.72
N GLY A 194 21.99 -34.31 -1.69
CA GLY A 194 23.42 -34.49 -1.91
C GLY A 194 24.23 -34.74 -0.64
N SER A 195 23.64 -35.43 0.33
CA SER A 195 24.43 -36.08 1.37
C SER A 195 23.81 -37.44 1.67
N THR A 196 24.08 -38.36 0.79
CA THR A 196 24.01 -39.79 1.11
C THR A 196 25.18 -40.12 2.07
N GLY A 197 25.09 -39.54 3.26
CA GLY A 197 25.88 -40.01 4.42
C GLY A 197 25.22 -41.30 4.87
N ALA A 198 25.92 -42.41 4.62
CA ALA A 198 25.59 -43.72 5.07
C ALA A 198 25.28 -43.75 6.57
N TYR A 199 23.98 -43.83 6.89
CA TYR A 199 23.55 -44.30 8.18
C TYR A 199 23.65 -45.83 8.13
N GLY A 200 24.83 -46.34 8.40
CA GLY A 200 25.00 -47.72 8.82
C GLY A 200 24.33 -47.90 10.20
N PRO A 201 23.62 -49.00 10.42
CA PRO A 201 23.08 -49.29 11.75
C PRO A 201 24.22 -49.32 12.77
N PRO A 202 24.00 -48.84 14.00
CA PRO A 202 25.03 -48.85 15.03
C PRO A 202 25.45 -50.27 15.30
N PRO A 203 26.76 -50.52 15.57
CA PRO A 203 27.25 -51.87 15.87
C PRO A 203 26.58 -52.37 17.14
N VAL A 204 26.00 -53.56 17.04
CA VAL A 204 25.48 -54.32 18.17
C VAL A 204 26.69 -54.71 19.01
N GLN A 205 26.83 -54.13 20.18
CA GLN A 205 27.80 -54.61 21.19
C GLN A 205 27.12 -55.76 21.92
N ASP A 206 27.57 -56.98 21.60
CA ASP A 206 27.37 -58.17 22.40
C ASP A 206 28.11 -58.00 23.73
N THR A 207 27.39 -57.70 24.79
CA THR A 207 27.86 -57.88 26.16
C THR A 207 27.10 -59.07 26.78
N PRO A 208 27.82 -60.06 27.36
CA PRO A 208 27.19 -61.18 27.97
C PRO A 208 26.51 -60.84 29.28
N PRO A 209 25.55 -61.68 29.74
CA PRO A 209 24.77 -61.37 30.94
C PRO A 209 25.51 -61.84 32.19
N GLU A 210 25.86 -60.95 33.09
CA GLU A 210 26.13 -61.33 34.50
C GLU A 210 25.02 -60.75 35.38
N GLY A 211 24.47 -61.51 36.02
CA GLY A 211 23.77 -62.11 37.11
C GLY A 211 23.57 -61.20 38.33
N GLY A 212 22.39 -61.37 38.90
CA GLY A 212 22.23 -61.30 40.35
C GLY A 212 21.48 -60.11 40.93
N GLY A 213 20.30 -60.38 41.41
CA GLY A 213 19.83 -59.79 42.66
C GLY A 213 18.66 -58.80 42.54
N ALA A 214 17.46 -59.29 42.67
CA ALA A 214 16.33 -58.59 43.28
C ALA A 214 16.59 -58.48 44.82
N PRO A 215 15.82 -57.79 45.67
CA PRO A 215 14.40 -57.42 45.52
C PRO A 215 13.95 -56.10 46.21
N TRP A 216 12.67 -55.77 45.95
CA TRP A 216 11.67 -55.18 46.86
C TRP A 216 11.71 -53.71 47.29
N GLY A 217 10.56 -53.07 47.13
CA GLY A 217 10.03 -51.94 47.86
C GLY A 217 9.48 -50.89 46.86
N GLY A 218 8.24 -50.76 46.53
CA GLY A 218 7.10 -50.48 47.38
C GLY A 218 7.04 -49.00 47.61
N ASP A 219 6.26 -48.27 46.89
CA ASP A 219 5.06 -47.63 47.45
C ASP A 219 4.36 -46.71 46.43
N THR A 220 3.16 -46.87 46.37
CA THR A 220 1.92 -46.19 46.08
C THR A 220 1.85 -44.69 46.25
N GLY A 221 1.06 -44.11 45.39
CA GLY A 221 0.33 -42.85 45.62
C GLY A 221 0.71 -41.71 44.68
N GLY A 222 -0.13 -41.07 43.95
CA GLY A 222 -1.48 -40.74 44.13
C GLY A 222 -1.83 -39.70 43.07
N TYR A 223 -2.93 -39.85 42.51
CA TYR A 223 -3.58 -38.98 41.52
C TYR A 223 -3.96 -37.64 42.13
N ALA A 224 -3.83 -36.55 41.34
CA ALA A 224 -4.68 -35.38 41.61
C ALA A 224 -4.95 -34.62 40.29
N THR A 225 -6.12 -34.90 39.79
CA THR A 225 -6.86 -34.08 38.86
C THR A 225 -7.22 -32.75 39.53
N GLY A 226 -6.94 -31.63 38.89
CA GLY A 226 -7.35 -30.30 39.32
C GLY A 226 -7.91 -29.50 38.18
N GLN A 227 -9.21 -29.61 38.00
CA GLN A 227 -10.01 -28.77 37.11
C GLN A 227 -10.33 -27.46 37.84
N PRO A 228 -10.26 -26.27 37.21
CA PRO A 228 -10.68 -25.01 37.84
C PRO A 228 -12.18 -24.78 37.69
N GLY A 229 -12.84 -24.48 38.76
CA GLY A 229 -14.24 -24.08 38.83
C GLY A 229 -14.41 -22.55 38.63
N PRO A 230 -15.66 -22.10 38.42
CA PRO A 230 -16.00 -20.73 38.07
C PRO A 230 -16.34 -19.87 39.31
N GLY A 231 -15.88 -18.63 39.33
CA GLY A 231 -16.32 -17.63 40.33
C GLY A 231 -16.84 -16.41 39.60
N THR A 232 -18.08 -16.24 39.53
CA THR A 232 -19.12 -15.41 40.17
C THR A 232 -18.65 -14.00 40.56
N GLY A 233 -19.32 -12.98 39.96
CA GLY A 233 -20.03 -12.00 40.72
C GLY A 233 -19.69 -10.53 40.47
N GLY A 234 -20.40 -9.83 39.68
CA GLY A 234 -21.28 -8.73 39.83
C GLY A 234 -20.69 -7.31 40.17
N PRO A 235 -21.57 -6.32 40.24
CA PRO A 235 -22.07 -5.55 39.09
C PRO A 235 -21.85 -4.05 39.28
N GLY A 236 -22.10 -3.24 38.24
CA GLY A 236 -22.58 -1.89 38.46
C GLY A 236 -21.70 -0.76 37.99
N GLY A 237 -22.15 0.00 37.02
CA GLY A 237 -21.67 1.31 36.64
C GLY A 237 -22.26 1.77 35.34
N ALA A 238 -23.46 2.36 35.38
CA ALA A 238 -24.19 2.91 34.27
C ALA A 238 -23.50 4.15 33.64
N PRO A 239 -23.82 4.48 32.38
CA PRO A 239 -23.22 5.60 31.66
C PRO A 239 -23.94 6.91 31.98
N GLN A 240 -23.18 7.96 32.24
CA GLN A 240 -23.67 9.36 32.26
C GLN A 240 -23.35 10.00 30.93
N GLY A 241 -24.28 10.38 30.22
CA GLY A 241 -25.02 11.53 29.83
C GLY A 241 -24.17 12.61 29.15
N TYR A 242 -24.26 12.72 27.81
CA TYR A 242 -23.96 13.94 27.05
C TYR A 242 -25.02 15.00 27.28
N PRO A 243 -24.69 16.29 27.43
CA PRO A 243 -25.61 17.37 27.10
C PRO A 243 -25.35 17.94 25.70
N PRO A 244 -26.39 18.42 25.02
CA PRO A 244 -26.29 19.04 23.70
C PRO A 244 -26.08 20.55 23.83
N ARG A 245 -25.21 21.07 22.97
CA ARG A 245 -25.40 22.38 22.27
C ARG A 245 -24.40 22.49 21.14
#